data_ff52921203dd73fb859a7afc4d308439
#
_entry.id   ff52921203dd73fb859a7afc4d308439
#
_cell.length_a   1.000
_cell.length_b   1.000
_cell.length_c   1.000
_cell.angle_alpha   90.00
_cell.angle_beta   90.00
_cell.angle_gamma   90.00
#
_symmetry.space_group_name_H-M   'P 1'
#
loop_
_entity.id
_entity.type
_entity.pdbx_description
1 polymer ?
#
loop_
_entity_poly.entity_id
_entity_poly.type
_entity_poly.pdbx_seq_one_letter_code
_entity_poly.pdbx_strand_id
1 'polypeptide(L)'
;MSWRKEQRRAERGYHHGNLKEALLQAALNLIAQKGAAGFTFADAARMAGVSPAAPYRHFRDREELLSSIAQRGFEQFEALLTQAWDDGRPDTVTAFERVGRAYLAFAREEPAFYSAMFESGIPADLNPTLLAASERAFAIIRAAAERLAALAPPGMPRPPAMMMALHIWSMSHGVASLFGRGDAARRKLPMSPEELLEAEVLIYLRGLGFPTDRRPANAQGEAKTAEPPPVPPSGPTSGPWGKPK
;
A
#
# COMPACT_ATOMS: atom_id res chain seq x y z
N MET A 1 -5.87 44.31 -31.14
CA MET A 1 -6.43 42.91 -31.06
C MET A 1 -5.37 41.80 -31.15
N SER A 2 -4.11 42.04 -30.78
CA SER A 2 -2.97 41.12 -30.99
C SER A 2 -2.58 40.32 -29.73
N TRP A 3 -2.63 40.92 -28.55
CA TRP A 3 -2.08 40.34 -27.31
C TRP A 3 -2.84 39.13 -26.77
N ARG A 4 -4.15 38.96 -26.97
CA ARG A 4 -4.91 37.77 -26.60
C ARG A 4 -4.53 36.52 -27.45
N LYS A 5 -4.08 36.74 -28.69
CA LYS A 5 -3.57 35.66 -29.54
C LYS A 5 -2.17 35.20 -29.12
N GLU A 6 -1.33 36.13 -28.63
CA GLU A 6 0.01 35.86 -28.14
C GLU A 6 -0.03 35.15 -26.79
N GLN A 7 -0.93 35.56 -25.85
CA GLN A 7 -1.10 34.82 -24.60
C GLN A 7 -1.59 33.37 -24.84
N ARG A 8 -2.57 33.14 -25.71
CA ARG A 8 -3.02 31.80 -26.09
C ARG A 8 -1.97 31.01 -26.85
N ARG A 9 -0.99 31.65 -27.45
CA ARG A 9 0.16 31.01 -28.11
C ARG A 9 1.28 30.67 -27.12
N ALA A 10 1.49 31.55 -26.14
CA ALA A 10 2.42 31.31 -25.03
C ALA A 10 1.92 30.19 -24.11
N GLU A 11 0.61 30.17 -23.77
CA GLU A 11 0.01 29.06 -22.99
C GLU A 11 0.05 27.73 -23.76
N ARG A 12 -0.16 27.75 -25.08
CA ARG A 12 0.01 26.54 -25.93
C ARG A 12 1.48 26.11 -26.07
N GLY A 13 2.44 27.06 -26.09
CA GLY A 13 3.87 26.76 -26.19
C GLY A 13 4.45 26.11 -24.93
N TYR A 14 3.87 26.40 -23.74
CA TYR A 14 4.33 25.84 -22.49
C TYR A 14 3.94 24.34 -22.32
N HIS A 15 2.84 23.90 -22.96
CA HIS A 15 2.39 22.51 -22.90
C HIS A 15 3.07 21.57 -23.92
N HIS A 16 3.74 22.06 -24.96
CA HIS A 16 4.39 21.21 -25.96
C HIS A 16 5.77 20.65 -25.50
N GLY A 17 6.38 21.24 -24.47
CA GLY A 17 7.68 20.77 -23.94
C GLY A 17 7.59 19.53 -23.05
N ASN A 18 6.43 19.21 -22.49
CA ASN A 18 6.28 18.10 -21.52
C ASN A 18 4.99 17.31 -21.70
N LEU A 19 4.62 16.96 -22.94
CA LEU A 19 3.43 16.16 -23.23
C LEU A 19 3.45 14.80 -22.52
N LYS A 20 4.64 14.19 -22.37
CA LYS A 20 4.80 12.93 -21.64
C LYS A 20 4.31 13.07 -20.19
N GLU A 21 4.71 14.14 -19.51
CA GLU A 21 4.31 14.41 -18.13
C GLU A 21 2.81 14.75 -18.02
N ALA A 22 2.29 15.54 -18.96
CA ALA A 22 0.86 15.87 -18.99
C ALA A 22 -0.01 14.61 -19.17
N LEU A 23 0.44 13.64 -19.97
CA LEU A 23 -0.25 12.35 -20.15
C LEU A 23 -0.17 11.48 -18.90
N LEU A 24 0.97 11.44 -18.21
CA LEU A 24 1.13 10.72 -16.95
C LEU A 24 0.20 11.30 -15.88
N GLN A 25 0.16 12.63 -15.75
CA GLN A 25 -0.72 13.30 -14.78
C GLN A 25 -2.22 13.11 -15.14
N ALA A 26 -2.58 13.18 -16.40
CA ALA A 26 -3.93 12.89 -16.86
C ALA A 26 -4.35 11.46 -16.53
N ALA A 27 -3.46 10.51 -16.77
CA ALA A 27 -3.72 9.09 -16.44
C ALA A 27 -3.83 8.87 -14.92
N LEU A 28 -2.98 9.48 -14.09
CA LEU A 28 -3.12 9.45 -12.62
C LEU A 28 -4.47 9.96 -12.16
N ASN A 29 -4.94 11.08 -12.71
CA ASN A 29 -6.27 11.62 -12.38
C ASN A 29 -7.41 10.67 -12.79
N LEU A 30 -7.28 9.98 -13.93
CA LEU A 30 -8.24 8.98 -14.39
C LEU A 30 -8.23 7.73 -13.51
N ILE A 31 -7.04 7.26 -13.12
CA ILE A 31 -6.89 6.14 -12.19
C ILE A 31 -7.52 6.45 -10.84
N ALA A 32 -7.30 7.65 -10.31
CA ALA A 32 -7.92 8.10 -9.06
C ALA A 32 -9.46 8.06 -9.11
N GLN A 33 -10.06 8.40 -10.27
CA GLN A 33 -11.50 8.45 -10.45
C GLN A 33 -12.13 7.09 -10.77
N LYS A 34 -11.48 6.28 -11.60
CA LYS A 34 -12.06 5.10 -12.24
C LYS A 34 -11.32 3.79 -11.96
N GLY A 35 -10.18 3.84 -11.27
CA GLY A 35 -9.25 2.72 -11.12
C GLY A 35 -8.34 2.52 -12.34
N ALA A 36 -7.30 1.71 -12.16
CA ALA A 36 -6.31 1.45 -13.20
C ALA A 36 -6.92 0.80 -14.47
N ALA A 37 -7.96 0.00 -14.33
CA ALA A 37 -8.66 -0.62 -15.46
C ALA A 37 -9.69 0.30 -16.15
N GLY A 38 -10.11 1.39 -15.50
CA GLY A 38 -11.32 2.15 -15.86
C GLY A 38 -11.14 3.27 -16.89
N PHE A 39 -9.98 3.42 -17.55
CA PHE A 39 -9.77 4.48 -18.55
C PHE A 39 -9.15 3.94 -19.85
N THR A 40 -9.35 4.70 -20.93
CA THR A 40 -8.75 4.42 -22.24
C THR A 40 -7.60 5.38 -22.53
N PHE A 41 -6.74 5.02 -23.50
CA PHE A 41 -5.66 5.88 -23.94
C PHE A 41 -6.18 7.20 -24.55
N ALA A 42 -7.35 7.14 -25.22
CA ALA A 42 -8.04 8.31 -25.73
C ALA A 42 -8.58 9.24 -24.60
N ASP A 43 -8.99 8.67 -23.46
CA ASP A 43 -9.39 9.46 -22.28
C ASP A 43 -8.21 10.25 -21.71
N ALA A 44 -7.01 9.64 -21.64
CA ALA A 44 -5.80 10.31 -21.20
C ALA A 44 -5.43 11.47 -22.16
N ALA A 45 -5.50 11.25 -23.48
CA ALA A 45 -5.27 12.29 -24.48
C ALA A 45 -6.25 13.47 -24.32
N ARG A 46 -7.53 13.16 -24.17
CA ARG A 46 -8.59 14.17 -23.99
C ARG A 46 -8.39 14.98 -22.70
N MET A 47 -8.06 14.31 -21.60
CA MET A 47 -7.78 14.97 -20.31
C MET A 47 -6.52 15.84 -20.37
N ALA A 48 -5.50 15.41 -21.12
CA ALA A 48 -4.29 16.19 -21.38
C ALA A 48 -4.49 17.33 -22.40
N GLY A 49 -5.70 17.47 -22.99
CA GLY A 49 -6.02 18.53 -23.93
C GLY A 49 -5.36 18.37 -25.30
N VAL A 50 -5.02 17.12 -25.72
CA VAL A 50 -4.35 16.84 -26.99
C VAL A 50 -5.18 15.93 -27.90
N SER A 51 -4.79 15.84 -29.18
CA SER A 51 -5.44 14.93 -30.12
C SER A 51 -5.23 13.46 -29.71
N PRO A 52 -6.17 12.55 -30.07
CA PRO A 52 -6.02 11.11 -29.77
C PRO A 52 -4.76 10.47 -30.32
N ALA A 53 -4.16 11.04 -31.39
CA ALA A 53 -2.92 10.55 -31.98
C ALA A 53 -1.64 11.03 -31.27
N ALA A 54 -1.72 12.10 -30.48
CA ALA A 54 -0.55 12.70 -29.84
C ALA A 54 0.15 11.79 -28.83
N PRO A 55 -0.55 11.00 -28.00
CA PRO A 55 0.08 10.09 -27.02
C PRO A 55 1.02 9.05 -27.66
N TYR A 56 0.72 8.57 -28.88
CA TYR A 56 1.52 7.57 -29.59
C TYR A 56 2.96 8.01 -29.93
N ARG A 57 3.27 9.30 -29.75
CA ARG A 57 4.64 9.82 -29.86
C ARG A 57 5.49 9.54 -28.61
N HIS A 58 4.87 9.21 -27.49
CA HIS A 58 5.53 9.05 -26.19
C HIS A 58 5.33 7.67 -25.58
N PHE A 59 4.21 7.03 -25.89
CA PHE A 59 3.85 5.71 -25.39
C PHE A 59 3.24 4.91 -26.53
N ARG A 60 3.66 3.66 -26.70
CA ARG A 60 3.16 2.75 -27.72
C ARG A 60 1.66 2.47 -27.52
N ASP A 61 1.26 2.30 -26.26
CA ASP A 61 -0.09 1.94 -25.87
C ASP A 61 -0.40 2.36 -24.42
N ARG A 62 -1.60 2.00 -23.94
CA ARG A 62 -2.04 2.27 -22.59
C ARG A 62 -1.21 1.51 -21.54
N GLU A 63 -0.74 0.31 -21.86
CA GLU A 63 0.03 -0.53 -20.93
C GLU A 63 1.41 0.08 -20.66
N GLU A 64 2.05 0.65 -21.67
CA GLU A 64 3.32 1.37 -21.50
C GLU A 64 3.14 2.63 -20.65
N LEU A 65 2.05 3.37 -20.83
CA LEU A 65 1.70 4.51 -19.98
C LEU A 65 1.49 4.07 -18.53
N LEU A 66 0.72 3.00 -18.29
CA LEU A 66 0.51 2.44 -16.96
C LEU A 66 1.80 1.88 -16.34
N SER A 67 2.63 1.20 -17.11
CA SER A 67 3.95 0.71 -16.66
C SER A 67 4.83 1.86 -16.19
N SER A 68 4.82 2.99 -16.92
CA SER A 68 5.57 4.19 -16.53
C SER A 68 5.04 4.82 -15.23
N ILE A 69 3.72 4.76 -14.99
CA ILE A 69 3.11 5.22 -13.75
C ILE A 69 3.47 4.27 -12.61
N ALA A 70 3.32 2.96 -12.82
CA ALA A 70 3.65 1.95 -11.82
C ALA A 70 5.14 2.02 -11.43
N GLN A 71 6.06 2.21 -12.39
CA GLN A 71 7.47 2.41 -12.13
C GLN A 71 7.71 3.60 -11.19
N ARG A 72 7.12 4.76 -11.48
CA ARG A 72 7.24 5.95 -10.60
C ARG A 72 6.64 5.70 -9.22
N GLY A 73 5.54 4.97 -9.16
CA GLY A 73 4.93 4.56 -7.90
C GLY A 73 5.90 3.71 -7.07
N PHE A 74 6.55 2.71 -7.66
CA PHE A 74 7.56 1.89 -6.96
C PHE A 74 8.80 2.69 -6.56
N GLU A 75 9.26 3.65 -7.36
CA GLU A 75 10.38 4.54 -7.01
C GLU A 75 10.05 5.42 -5.79
N GLN A 76 8.84 5.99 -5.73
CA GLN A 76 8.39 6.76 -4.56
C GLN A 76 8.20 5.87 -3.34
N PHE A 77 7.63 4.69 -3.53
CA PHE A 77 7.42 3.70 -2.49
C PHE A 77 8.76 3.21 -1.91
N GLU A 78 9.75 2.89 -2.76
CA GLU A 78 11.13 2.55 -2.35
C GLU A 78 11.72 3.65 -1.46
N ALA A 79 11.63 4.91 -1.87
CA ALA A 79 12.17 6.04 -1.09
C ALA A 79 11.48 6.15 0.29
N LEU A 80 10.15 6.03 0.33
CA LEU A 80 9.37 6.07 1.57
C LEU A 80 9.72 4.92 2.52
N LEU A 81 9.78 3.69 2.00
CA LEU A 81 10.15 2.52 2.80
C LEU A 81 11.60 2.60 3.29
N THR A 82 12.53 3.08 2.47
CA THR A 82 13.92 3.29 2.85
C THR A 82 14.04 4.27 4.03
N GLN A 83 13.33 5.39 3.94
CA GLN A 83 13.28 6.39 5.02
C GLN A 83 12.66 5.79 6.30
N ALA A 84 11.58 5.03 6.17
CA ALA A 84 10.91 4.40 7.31
C ALA A 84 11.80 3.33 7.96
N TRP A 85 12.52 2.55 7.17
CA TRP A 85 13.42 1.52 7.65
C TRP A 85 14.63 2.10 8.39
N ASP A 86 15.21 3.18 7.89
CA ASP A 86 16.34 3.90 8.48
C ASP A 86 17.44 2.96 9.01
N ASP A 87 17.84 2.01 8.20
CA ASP A 87 18.83 0.96 8.53
C ASP A 87 18.52 0.20 9.86
N GLY A 88 17.25 0.04 10.19
CA GLY A 88 16.79 -0.66 11.39
C GLY A 88 16.96 0.12 12.69
N ARG A 89 17.11 1.46 12.64
CA ARG A 89 17.24 2.33 13.83
C ARG A 89 15.87 2.78 14.34
N PRO A 90 15.68 3.06 15.64
CA PRO A 90 16.62 2.86 16.76
C PRO A 90 16.82 1.37 17.10
N ASP A 91 15.87 0.52 16.79
CA ASP A 91 15.91 -0.93 16.89
C ASP A 91 15.09 -1.57 15.75
N THR A 92 15.43 -2.81 15.42
CA THR A 92 14.86 -3.52 14.26
C THR A 92 13.33 -3.65 14.32
N VAL A 93 12.75 -3.88 15.50
CA VAL A 93 11.29 -4.05 15.65
C VAL A 93 10.57 -2.73 15.43
N THR A 94 11.05 -1.65 16.05
CA THR A 94 10.49 -0.30 15.86
C THR A 94 10.61 0.16 14.40
N ALA A 95 11.76 -0.08 13.76
CA ALA A 95 11.96 0.26 12.35
C ALA A 95 11.00 -0.54 11.44
N PHE A 96 10.83 -1.82 11.76
CA PHE A 96 9.91 -2.69 11.04
C PHE A 96 8.45 -2.23 11.13
N GLU A 97 7.98 -1.85 12.32
CA GLU A 97 6.64 -1.27 12.50
C GLU A 97 6.45 0.02 11.69
N ARG A 98 7.50 0.87 11.60
CA ARG A 98 7.46 2.08 10.75
C ARG A 98 7.33 1.74 9.27
N VAL A 99 8.00 0.69 8.79
CA VAL A 99 7.85 0.22 7.39
C VAL A 99 6.41 -0.18 7.10
N GLY A 100 5.76 -0.91 8.00
CA GLY A 100 4.33 -1.26 7.87
C GLY A 100 3.43 -0.03 7.83
N ARG A 101 3.63 0.94 8.74
CA ARG A 101 2.88 2.21 8.73
C ARG A 101 3.12 3.02 7.46
N ALA A 102 4.36 3.08 6.96
CA ALA A 102 4.70 3.75 5.71
C ALA A 102 4.00 3.09 4.50
N TYR A 103 3.89 1.76 4.51
CA TYR A 103 3.12 1.04 3.49
C TYR A 103 1.66 1.50 3.43
N LEU A 104 0.99 1.53 4.59
CA LEU A 104 -0.42 1.96 4.68
C LEU A 104 -0.60 3.45 4.33
N ALA A 105 0.35 4.30 4.75
CA ALA A 105 0.36 5.72 4.42
C ALA A 105 0.45 5.92 2.90
N PHE A 106 1.35 5.21 2.21
CA PHE A 106 1.46 5.28 0.75
C PHE A 106 0.17 4.86 0.05
N ALA A 107 -0.44 3.75 0.46
CA ALA A 107 -1.69 3.29 -0.14
C ALA A 107 -2.84 4.30 0.02
N ARG A 108 -2.87 5.03 1.14
CA ARG A 108 -3.88 6.05 1.45
C ARG A 108 -3.61 7.38 0.74
N GLU A 109 -2.37 7.83 0.72
CA GLU A 109 -1.97 9.15 0.21
C GLU A 109 -1.77 9.15 -1.30
N GLU A 110 -1.32 8.02 -1.86
CA GLU A 110 -1.02 7.83 -3.27
C GLU A 110 -1.87 6.72 -3.93
N PRO A 111 -3.21 6.74 -3.78
CA PRO A 111 -4.07 5.64 -4.21
C PRO A 111 -4.03 5.38 -5.72
N ALA A 112 -3.73 6.40 -6.54
CA ALA A 112 -3.60 6.24 -7.98
C ALA A 112 -2.32 5.46 -8.35
N PHE A 113 -1.19 5.76 -7.69
CA PHE A 113 0.03 5.00 -7.86
C PHE A 113 -0.14 3.58 -7.33
N TYR A 114 -0.72 3.40 -6.13
CA TYR A 114 -1.00 2.09 -5.55
C TYR A 114 -1.84 1.21 -6.50
N SER A 115 -2.90 1.78 -7.08
CA SER A 115 -3.74 1.08 -8.06
C SER A 115 -2.98 0.72 -9.35
N ALA A 116 -2.10 1.60 -9.85
CA ALA A 116 -1.27 1.29 -11.01
C ALA A 116 -0.24 0.18 -10.73
N MET A 117 0.35 0.17 -9.52
CA MET A 117 1.36 -0.81 -9.11
C MET A 117 0.77 -2.21 -8.92
N PHE A 118 -0.40 -2.32 -8.26
CA PHE A 118 -0.90 -3.60 -7.75
C PHE A 118 -2.23 -4.06 -8.34
N GLU A 119 -3.02 -3.16 -8.95
CA GLU A 119 -4.36 -3.46 -9.47
C GLU A 119 -4.47 -3.33 -11.01
N SER A 120 -3.40 -2.92 -11.69
CA SER A 120 -3.42 -2.71 -13.14
C SER A 120 -3.49 -4.00 -13.96
N GLY A 121 -3.08 -5.12 -13.36
CA GLY A 121 -2.93 -6.41 -14.03
C GLY A 121 -1.76 -6.49 -15.02
N ILE A 122 -0.86 -5.49 -15.03
CA ILE A 122 0.32 -5.47 -15.90
C ILE A 122 1.43 -6.28 -15.24
N PRO A 123 1.94 -7.34 -15.89
CA PRO A 123 3.09 -8.08 -15.39
C PRO A 123 4.34 -7.20 -15.38
N ALA A 124 5.02 -7.12 -14.23
CA ALA A 124 6.21 -6.28 -14.08
C ALA A 124 7.39 -6.76 -14.96
N ASP A 125 7.48 -8.06 -15.20
CA ASP A 125 8.53 -8.72 -16.01
C ASP A 125 8.48 -8.38 -17.50
N LEU A 126 7.36 -7.84 -17.98
CA LEU A 126 7.28 -7.33 -19.37
C LEU A 126 8.03 -6.01 -19.58
N ASN A 127 8.40 -5.32 -18.50
CA ASN A 127 9.13 -4.05 -18.55
C ASN A 127 10.32 -4.09 -17.59
N PRO A 128 11.58 -4.19 -18.08
CA PRO A 128 12.76 -4.33 -17.23
C PRO A 128 12.94 -3.18 -16.22
N THR A 129 12.54 -1.96 -16.55
CA THR A 129 12.66 -0.82 -15.63
C THR A 129 11.61 -0.85 -14.53
N LEU A 130 10.38 -1.30 -14.85
CA LEU A 130 9.34 -1.53 -13.87
C LEU A 130 9.72 -2.69 -12.93
N LEU A 131 10.22 -3.80 -13.49
CA LEU A 131 10.70 -4.93 -12.70
C LEU A 131 11.78 -4.50 -11.71
N ALA A 132 12.81 -3.80 -12.19
CA ALA A 132 13.89 -3.32 -11.33
C ALA A 132 13.40 -2.39 -10.22
N ALA A 133 12.45 -1.49 -10.49
CA ALA A 133 11.87 -0.61 -9.48
C ALA A 133 11.08 -1.40 -8.43
N SER A 134 10.27 -2.37 -8.84
CA SER A 134 9.51 -3.22 -7.94
C SER A 134 10.41 -4.10 -7.06
N GLU A 135 11.48 -4.64 -7.62
CA GLU A 135 12.46 -5.44 -6.89
C GLU A 135 13.21 -4.62 -5.84
N ARG A 136 13.61 -3.37 -6.14
CA ARG A 136 14.25 -2.47 -5.17
C ARG A 136 13.32 -2.14 -4.01
N ALA A 137 12.06 -1.81 -4.29
CA ALA A 137 11.08 -1.56 -3.23
C ALA A 137 10.87 -2.79 -2.34
N PHE A 138 10.73 -3.97 -2.93
CA PHE A 138 10.59 -5.22 -2.17
C PHE A 138 11.85 -5.60 -1.39
N ALA A 139 13.04 -5.23 -1.87
CA ALA A 139 14.32 -5.48 -1.19
C ALA A 139 14.38 -4.85 0.21
N ILE A 140 13.71 -3.72 0.45
CA ILE A 140 13.63 -3.10 1.78
C ILE A 140 12.88 -4.00 2.76
N ILE A 141 11.74 -4.54 2.35
CA ILE A 141 10.93 -5.47 3.18
C ILE A 141 11.73 -6.73 3.47
N ARG A 142 12.44 -7.25 2.47
CA ARG A 142 13.29 -8.43 2.61
C ARG A 142 14.45 -8.17 3.58
N ALA A 143 15.15 -7.05 3.46
CA ALA A 143 16.24 -6.68 4.37
C ALA A 143 15.74 -6.55 5.83
N ALA A 144 14.56 -5.97 6.03
CA ALA A 144 13.93 -5.90 7.33
C ALA A 144 13.61 -7.29 7.90
N ALA A 145 13.07 -8.19 7.06
CA ALA A 145 12.78 -9.59 7.44
C ALA A 145 14.06 -10.37 7.75
N GLU A 146 15.15 -10.19 6.99
CA GLU A 146 16.46 -10.80 7.25
C GLU A 146 17.02 -10.38 8.61
N ARG A 147 16.93 -9.09 8.96
CA ARG A 147 17.35 -8.59 10.28
C ARG A 147 16.47 -9.13 11.40
N LEU A 148 15.17 -9.20 11.24
CA LEU A 148 14.29 -9.82 12.22
C LEU A 148 14.63 -11.30 12.41
N ALA A 149 14.81 -12.06 11.32
CA ALA A 149 15.17 -13.46 11.39
C ALA A 149 16.48 -13.71 12.17
N ALA A 150 17.47 -12.81 12.00
CA ALA A 150 18.73 -12.88 12.73
C ALA A 150 18.58 -12.64 14.24
N LEU A 151 17.56 -11.91 14.67
CA LEU A 151 17.27 -11.60 16.08
C LEU A 151 16.35 -12.62 16.75
N ALA A 152 15.82 -13.60 16.00
CA ALA A 152 14.90 -14.60 16.56
C ALA A 152 15.57 -15.42 17.67
N PRO A 153 14.89 -15.63 18.82
CA PRO A 153 15.44 -16.37 19.95
C PRO A 153 15.84 -17.81 19.58
N PRO A 154 16.89 -18.37 20.20
CA PRO A 154 17.27 -19.75 19.99
C PRO A 154 16.12 -20.72 20.28
N GLY A 155 15.98 -21.76 19.44
CA GLY A 155 14.94 -22.80 19.62
C GLY A 155 13.55 -22.43 19.11
N MET A 156 13.33 -21.20 18.66
CA MET A 156 12.06 -20.78 18.04
C MET A 156 12.04 -21.10 16.53
N PRO A 157 10.86 -21.32 15.94
CA PRO A 157 10.73 -21.46 14.48
C PRO A 157 11.35 -20.27 13.75
N ARG A 158 12.20 -20.56 12.75
CA ARG A 158 12.82 -19.55 11.89
C ARG A 158 12.40 -19.78 10.45
N PRO A 159 11.29 -19.17 10.00
CA PRO A 159 10.96 -19.21 8.58
C PRO A 159 12.11 -18.59 7.76
N PRO A 160 12.34 -19.04 6.51
CA PRO A 160 13.24 -18.35 5.60
C PRO A 160 12.89 -16.87 5.50
N ALA A 161 13.89 -15.98 5.44
CA ALA A 161 13.68 -14.54 5.43
C ALA A 161 12.75 -14.09 4.28
N MET A 162 12.84 -14.72 3.11
CA MET A 162 11.93 -14.48 2.00
C MET A 162 10.47 -14.81 2.36
N MET A 163 10.22 -15.92 3.08
CA MET A 163 8.88 -16.27 3.53
C MET A 163 8.36 -15.25 4.54
N MET A 164 9.21 -14.79 5.47
CA MET A 164 8.85 -13.71 6.40
C MET A 164 8.50 -12.42 5.66
N ALA A 165 9.30 -12.03 4.66
CA ALA A 165 9.04 -10.86 3.84
C ALA A 165 7.68 -10.96 3.12
N LEU A 166 7.36 -12.12 2.56
CA LEU A 166 6.08 -12.37 1.89
C LEU A 166 4.90 -12.35 2.87
N HIS A 167 5.05 -12.94 4.09
CA HIS A 167 4.00 -12.88 5.11
C HIS A 167 3.67 -11.42 5.48
N ILE A 168 4.70 -10.63 5.73
CA ILE A 168 4.56 -9.23 6.13
C ILE A 168 3.99 -8.38 5.00
N TRP A 169 4.49 -8.60 3.79
CA TRP A 169 3.92 -7.93 2.62
C TRP A 169 2.45 -8.29 2.42
N SER A 170 2.06 -9.56 2.54
CA SER A 170 0.67 -9.99 2.39
C SER A 170 -0.25 -9.39 3.47
N MET A 171 0.19 -9.29 4.73
CA MET A 171 -0.54 -8.59 5.79
C MET A 171 -0.73 -7.11 5.47
N SER A 172 0.36 -6.39 5.17
CA SER A 172 0.31 -4.96 4.83
C SER A 172 -0.55 -4.70 3.59
N HIS A 173 -0.40 -5.51 2.54
CA HIS A 173 -1.17 -5.42 1.32
C HIS A 173 -2.65 -5.77 1.54
N GLY A 174 -2.93 -6.80 2.32
CA GLY A 174 -4.29 -7.20 2.67
C GLY A 174 -5.02 -6.10 3.44
N VAL A 175 -4.38 -5.52 4.46
CA VAL A 175 -4.94 -4.40 5.22
C VAL A 175 -5.13 -3.17 4.31
N ALA A 176 -4.12 -2.79 3.52
CA ALA A 176 -4.23 -1.66 2.59
C ALA A 176 -5.38 -1.85 1.59
N SER A 177 -5.52 -3.05 1.03
CA SER A 177 -6.60 -3.40 0.10
C SER A 177 -7.98 -3.38 0.77
N LEU A 178 -8.07 -3.92 1.99
CA LEU A 178 -9.32 -3.97 2.77
C LEU A 178 -9.86 -2.58 3.08
N PHE A 179 -8.98 -1.61 3.38
CA PHE A 179 -9.35 -0.24 3.73
C PHE A 179 -9.29 0.74 2.55
N GLY A 180 -8.66 0.36 1.42
CA GLY A 180 -8.36 1.26 0.31
C GLY A 180 -9.57 1.70 -0.49
N ARG A 181 -10.31 0.78 -1.10
CA ARG A 181 -11.44 1.12 -1.98
C ARG A 181 -12.69 0.30 -1.66
N GLY A 182 -13.74 1.00 -1.30
CA GLY A 182 -15.12 0.52 -1.44
C GLY A 182 -15.68 -0.30 -0.28
N ASP A 183 -15.03 -1.35 0.20
CA ASP A 183 -15.66 -2.25 1.17
C ASP A 183 -15.54 -1.77 2.62
N ALA A 184 -14.41 -1.24 3.01
CA ALA A 184 -14.23 -0.72 4.38
C ALA A 184 -15.00 0.58 4.61
N ALA A 185 -15.10 1.45 3.60
CA ALA A 185 -15.98 2.63 3.66
C ALA A 185 -17.46 2.25 3.77
N ARG A 186 -17.84 1.07 3.26
CA ARG A 186 -19.21 0.52 3.38
C ARG A 186 -19.43 -0.24 4.68
N ARG A 187 -18.40 -0.87 5.23
CA ARG A 187 -18.48 -1.74 6.41
C ARG A 187 -17.90 -1.05 7.61
N LYS A 188 -18.21 -0.02 8.13
CA LYS A 188 -17.65 0.60 9.36
C LYS A 188 -16.89 -0.42 10.22
N LEU A 189 -15.62 -0.64 9.90
CA LEU A 189 -14.79 -1.56 10.67
C LEU A 189 -14.51 -0.94 12.06
N PRO A 190 -14.45 -1.75 13.13
CA PRO A 190 -14.35 -1.26 14.49
C PRO A 190 -12.94 -0.76 14.86
N MET A 191 -11.98 -0.82 13.92
CA MET A 191 -10.58 -0.42 14.12
C MET A 191 -10.00 0.25 12.88
N SER A 192 -8.91 1.00 13.03
CA SER A 192 -8.15 1.60 11.94
C SER A 192 -7.28 0.57 11.22
N PRO A 193 -6.82 0.85 9.97
CA PRO A 193 -5.87 0.00 9.28
C PRO A 193 -4.55 -0.15 10.05
N GLU A 194 -4.09 0.91 10.71
CA GLU A 194 -2.88 0.91 11.52
C GLU A 194 -3.02 -0.02 12.74
N GLU A 195 -4.15 0.03 13.45
CA GLU A 195 -4.44 -0.87 14.58
C GLU A 195 -4.53 -2.33 14.16
N LEU A 196 -5.15 -2.61 13.01
CA LEU A 196 -5.24 -3.98 12.48
C LEU A 196 -3.85 -4.53 12.13
N LEU A 197 -3.06 -3.77 11.37
CA LEU A 197 -1.71 -4.20 10.97
C LEU A 197 -0.80 -4.39 12.20
N GLU A 198 -0.87 -3.48 13.18
CA GLU A 198 -0.10 -3.59 14.42
C GLU A 198 -0.45 -4.87 15.18
N ALA A 199 -1.75 -5.20 15.31
CA ALA A 199 -2.19 -6.42 15.95
C ALA A 199 -1.70 -7.68 15.22
N GLU A 200 -1.79 -7.73 13.88
CA GLU A 200 -1.30 -8.84 13.06
C GLU A 200 0.21 -9.02 13.22
N VAL A 201 0.98 -7.94 13.14
CA VAL A 201 2.44 -7.96 13.29
C VAL A 201 2.84 -8.41 14.70
N LEU A 202 2.16 -7.94 15.74
CA LEU A 202 2.41 -8.37 17.12
C LEU A 202 2.15 -9.88 17.31
N ILE A 203 1.06 -10.40 16.78
CA ILE A 203 0.74 -11.85 16.82
C ILE A 203 1.83 -12.64 16.08
N TYR A 204 2.23 -12.16 14.91
CA TYR A 204 3.27 -12.79 14.11
C TYR A 204 4.62 -12.81 14.84
N LEU A 205 5.06 -11.69 15.39
CA LEU A 205 6.32 -11.59 16.16
C LEU A 205 6.31 -12.47 17.42
N ARG A 206 5.18 -12.54 18.14
CA ARG A 206 5.01 -13.47 19.27
C ARG A 206 5.15 -14.91 18.85
N GLY A 207 4.56 -15.29 17.72
CA GLY A 207 4.71 -16.63 17.15
C GLY A 207 6.15 -17.00 16.82
N LEU A 208 7.00 -16.01 16.56
CA LEU A 208 8.45 -16.16 16.36
C LEU A 208 9.27 -16.04 17.65
N GLY A 209 8.62 -15.86 18.81
CA GLY A 209 9.27 -15.77 20.12
C GLY A 209 9.85 -14.40 20.47
N PHE A 210 9.53 -13.36 19.73
CA PHE A 210 9.94 -12.00 20.09
C PHE A 210 9.18 -11.51 21.32
N PRO A 211 9.85 -10.88 22.30
CA PRO A 211 9.16 -10.23 23.42
C PRO A 211 8.34 -9.03 22.90
N THR A 212 7.06 -9.06 23.17
CA THR A 212 6.12 -8.02 22.72
C THR A 212 5.46 -7.31 23.90
N ASP A 213 6.17 -7.12 25.00
CA ASP A 213 5.68 -6.43 26.21
C ASP A 213 5.47 -4.92 26.02
N ARG A 214 5.60 -4.44 24.78
CA ARG A 214 5.20 -3.06 24.43
C ARG A 214 3.68 -2.97 24.45
N ARG A 215 3.11 -2.39 25.52
CA ARG A 215 1.73 -1.94 25.51
C ARG A 215 1.55 -0.97 24.34
N PRO A 216 0.51 -1.11 23.51
CA PRO A 216 0.19 -0.10 22.50
C PRO A 216 0.07 1.26 23.19
N ALA A 217 0.60 2.30 22.55
CA ALA A 217 0.68 3.66 23.12
C ALA A 217 -0.68 4.23 23.57
N ASN A 218 -1.80 3.69 23.10
CA ASN A 218 -3.16 4.12 23.42
C ASN A 218 -3.81 3.39 24.62
N ALA A 219 -3.17 2.37 25.22
CA ALA A 219 -3.74 1.65 26.37
C ALA A 219 -3.59 2.38 27.71
N GLN A 220 -3.07 3.60 27.73
CA GLN A 220 -2.92 4.38 28.96
C GLN A 220 -4.17 5.21 29.34
N GLY A 221 -5.21 5.22 28.49
CA GLY A 221 -6.42 6.04 28.72
C GLY A 221 -7.57 5.34 29.44
N GLU A 222 -7.63 4.00 29.48
CA GLU A 222 -8.82 3.27 29.94
C GLU A 222 -8.64 2.39 31.19
N ALA A 223 -7.53 2.50 31.90
CA ALA A 223 -7.30 1.75 33.15
C ALA A 223 -7.73 2.55 34.37
N LYS A 224 -8.94 3.13 34.36
CA LYS A 224 -9.63 3.54 35.61
C LYS A 224 -11.10 3.11 35.52
N THR A 225 -11.45 2.15 36.41
CA THR A 225 -12.81 1.74 36.78
C THR A 225 -13.60 0.97 35.70
N ALA A 226 -13.34 -0.33 35.57
CA ALA A 226 -14.39 -1.29 35.29
C ALA A 226 -14.29 -2.41 36.33
N GLU A 227 -15.20 -2.37 37.26
CA GLU A 227 -15.51 -3.48 38.17
C GLU A 227 -15.96 -4.68 37.29
N PRO A 228 -15.44 -5.89 37.53
CA PRO A 228 -15.84 -7.03 36.69
C PRO A 228 -17.36 -7.26 36.82
N PRO A 229 -18.06 -7.54 35.70
CA PRO A 229 -19.48 -7.82 35.74
C PRO A 229 -19.76 -9.03 36.63
N PRO A 230 -20.88 -9.06 37.38
CA PRO A 230 -21.23 -10.17 38.24
C PRO A 230 -21.40 -11.44 37.42
N VAL A 231 -20.80 -12.52 37.93
CA VAL A 231 -20.91 -13.87 37.32
C VAL A 231 -22.38 -14.29 37.32
N PRO A 232 -23.01 -14.59 36.17
CA PRO A 232 -24.38 -15.08 36.17
C PRO A 232 -24.45 -16.48 36.82
N PRO A 233 -25.56 -16.81 37.54
CA PRO A 233 -25.71 -18.09 38.18
C PRO A 233 -25.72 -19.22 37.13
N SER A 234 -25.05 -20.30 37.45
CA SER A 234 -24.97 -21.50 36.63
C SER A 234 -26.34 -22.16 36.46
N GLY A 235 -26.99 -21.86 35.31
CA GLY A 235 -28.18 -22.58 34.85
C GLY A 235 -27.78 -23.81 34.04
N PRO A 236 -28.66 -24.85 33.93
CA PRO A 236 -28.32 -26.12 33.31
C PRO A 236 -28.04 -25.96 31.80
N THR A 237 -26.94 -26.52 31.34
CA THR A 237 -26.51 -26.58 29.96
C THR A 237 -27.41 -27.46 29.11
N SER A 238 -28.30 -26.87 28.34
CA SER A 238 -28.87 -27.52 27.17
C SER A 238 -28.12 -27.06 25.92
N GLY A 239 -27.33 -27.94 25.36
CA GLY A 239 -26.54 -27.69 24.15
C GLY A 239 -27.43 -27.56 22.90
N PRO A 240 -26.96 -26.85 21.85
CA PRO A 240 -27.74 -26.52 20.66
C PRO A 240 -27.88 -27.63 19.60
N TRP A 241 -27.55 -28.88 19.93
CA TRP A 241 -27.67 -30.01 18.99
C TRP A 241 -28.73 -31.01 19.43
N GLY A 242 -29.98 -30.73 19.04
CA GLY A 242 -31.05 -31.71 19.12
C GLY A 242 -30.79 -32.88 18.16
N LYS A 243 -30.96 -34.13 18.65
CA LYS A 243 -30.84 -35.36 17.85
C LYS A 243 -31.90 -35.41 16.76
N PRO A 244 -31.56 -35.86 15.52
CA PRO A 244 -32.56 -36.11 14.49
C PRO A 244 -33.40 -37.35 14.83
N LYS A 245 -34.70 -37.25 14.54
CA LYS A 245 -35.56 -38.41 14.42
C LYS A 245 -35.40 -39.04 13.07
#